data_8ac6d0dcbedbedda8bfb6f0af7e58466
#
_entry.id   8ac6d0dcbedbedda8bfb6f0af7e58466
#
_cell.length_a   1.000
_cell.length_b   1.000
_cell.length_c   1.000
_cell.angle_alpha   90.00
_cell.angle_beta   90.00
_cell.angle_gamma   90.00
#
_symmetry.space_group_name_H-M   'P 1'
#
loop_
_entity.id
_entity.type
_entity.pdbx_description
1 polymer ?
#
loop_
_entity_poly.entity_id
_entity_poly.type
_entity_poly.pdbx_seq_one_letter_code
_entity_poly.pdbx_strand_id
1 'polypeptide(L)'
;ALLIAAAGAHNLLFSGPPGTGKTLLASRLPGLLPPLAECEALEVAAIQSVTSCVPLSHWPQRPFRQPHHSASGPALVGGGSKPQPGEITLAHHGVLFLDELPEFDRKVLEVLREPLESGHIVISRAKDRVRFPARFQLVAAMNPCPCGYLGEPTGRCSCTPDMVQRYRNKLSGPLLDRIDLHLTVAREATALNPTVKPGEDSASAAERVAEARERQQKRQGCANAFLDLPGLRRHCTLSTVDETWLETACERLTLSLRSAHRLLKVARTLADLEQVDGIRREHLAEALQYRPATQ
;
A
#
# COMPACT_ATOMS: atom_id res chain seq x y z
N ALA A 1 4.36 7.40 7.82
CA ALA A 1 4.06 6.48 6.71
C ALA A 1 2.61 6.01 6.71
N LEU A 2 2.05 5.47 7.83
CA LEU A 2 0.63 5.03 7.89
C LEU A 2 -0.36 6.16 7.57
N LEU A 3 -0.14 7.36 8.13
CA LEU A 3 -0.95 8.54 7.81
C LEU A 3 -0.92 8.86 6.31
N ILE A 4 0.26 8.83 5.71
CA ILE A 4 0.44 9.10 4.27
C ILE A 4 -0.29 8.02 3.44
N ALA A 5 -0.11 6.74 3.82
CA ALA A 5 -0.80 5.63 3.17
C ALA A 5 -2.32 5.78 3.26
N ALA A 6 -2.85 6.09 4.46
CA ALA A 6 -4.28 6.31 4.67
C ALA A 6 -4.79 7.54 3.93
N ALA A 7 -4.11 8.68 4.02
CA ALA A 7 -4.53 9.94 3.41
C ALA A 7 -4.51 9.90 1.89
N GLY A 8 -3.49 9.28 1.27
CA GLY A 8 -3.32 9.24 -0.18
C GLY A 8 -3.85 7.98 -0.86
N ALA A 9 -4.29 6.96 -0.14
CA ALA A 9 -4.54 5.59 -0.62
C ALA A 9 -3.29 4.92 -1.22
N HIS A 10 -2.11 5.24 -0.68
CA HIS A 10 -0.84 4.70 -1.16
C HIS A 10 -0.61 3.26 -0.70
N ASN A 11 -0.09 2.43 -1.59
CA ASN A 11 0.35 1.08 -1.26
C ASN A 11 1.61 1.14 -0.40
N LEU A 12 1.72 0.25 0.59
CA LEU A 12 2.75 0.30 1.63
C LEU A 12 3.43 -1.06 1.81
N LEU A 13 4.75 -1.08 1.87
CA LEU A 13 5.56 -2.24 2.23
C LEU A 13 6.34 -1.97 3.52
N PHE A 14 6.10 -2.79 4.52
CA PHE A 14 6.92 -2.84 5.73
C PHE A 14 8.05 -3.86 5.58
N SER A 15 9.28 -3.46 5.84
CA SER A 15 10.43 -4.36 5.94
C SER A 15 11.05 -4.23 7.31
N GLY A 16 11.38 -5.34 7.96
CA GLY A 16 12.01 -5.30 9.29
C GLY A 16 12.06 -6.66 9.96
N PRO A 17 12.82 -6.79 11.05
CA PRO A 17 12.96 -8.04 11.80
C PRO A 17 11.63 -8.58 12.32
N PRO A 18 11.56 -9.88 12.65
CA PRO A 18 10.37 -10.44 13.29
C PRO A 18 10.12 -9.78 14.66
N GLY A 19 8.84 -9.63 15.03
CA GLY A 19 8.44 -9.03 16.31
C GLY A 19 8.52 -7.49 16.38
N THR A 20 8.73 -6.78 15.25
CA THR A 20 8.74 -5.30 15.21
C THR A 20 7.35 -4.66 15.06
N GLY A 21 6.27 -5.44 15.13
CA GLY A 21 4.91 -4.92 15.09
C GLY A 21 4.36 -4.59 13.69
N LYS A 22 4.99 -5.07 12.62
CA LYS A 22 4.53 -4.83 11.22
C LYS A 22 3.06 -5.17 11.01
N THR A 23 2.65 -6.36 11.45
CA THR A 23 1.26 -6.85 11.37
C THR A 23 0.31 -5.98 12.20
N LEU A 24 0.75 -5.57 13.40
CA LEU A 24 -0.02 -4.67 14.25
C LEU A 24 -0.22 -3.31 13.58
N LEU A 25 0.84 -2.73 12.99
CA LEU A 25 0.74 -1.47 12.25
C LEU A 25 -0.21 -1.59 11.05
N ALA A 26 -0.13 -2.68 10.29
CA ALA A 26 -1.01 -2.93 9.15
C ALA A 26 -2.48 -3.03 9.59
N SER A 27 -2.77 -3.72 10.70
CA SER A 27 -4.14 -3.86 11.23
C SER A 27 -4.75 -2.56 11.75
N ARG A 28 -3.94 -1.52 12.00
CA ARG A 28 -4.44 -0.18 12.40
C ARG A 28 -4.91 0.66 11.22
N LEU A 29 -4.46 0.36 10.01
CA LEU A 29 -4.78 1.15 8.82
C LEU A 29 -6.29 1.29 8.56
N PRO A 30 -7.12 0.24 8.65
CA PRO A 30 -8.57 0.37 8.43
C PRO A 30 -9.24 1.41 9.35
N GLY A 31 -8.79 1.52 10.60
CA GLY A 31 -9.30 2.49 11.56
C GLY A 31 -8.90 3.94 11.27
N LEU A 32 -7.93 4.17 10.38
CA LEU A 32 -7.54 5.50 9.92
C LEU A 32 -8.27 5.92 8.64
N LEU A 33 -8.87 4.97 7.92
CA LEU A 33 -9.55 5.26 6.66
C LEU A 33 -10.92 5.89 6.91
N PRO A 34 -11.34 6.87 6.10
CA PRO A 34 -12.70 7.41 6.21
C PRO A 34 -13.73 6.31 5.90
N PRO A 35 -14.96 6.45 6.41
CA PRO A 35 -16.03 5.50 6.12
C PRO A 35 -16.25 5.38 4.61
N LEU A 36 -16.86 4.26 4.18
CA LEU A 36 -17.23 4.05 2.79
C LEU A 36 -18.28 5.08 2.38
N ALA A 37 -18.16 5.63 1.17
CA ALA A 37 -19.26 6.34 0.54
C ALA A 37 -20.40 5.33 0.25
N GLU A 38 -21.64 5.82 0.13
CA GLU A 38 -22.81 4.95 -0.10
C GLU A 38 -22.64 4.06 -1.34
N CYS A 39 -22.14 4.62 -2.45
CA CYS A 39 -21.87 3.85 -3.67
C CYS A 39 -20.79 2.78 -3.45
N GLU A 40 -19.72 3.09 -2.71
CA GLU A 40 -18.67 2.12 -2.35
C GLU A 40 -19.23 1.00 -1.47
N ALA A 41 -20.07 1.36 -0.49
CA ALA A 41 -20.71 0.39 0.41
C ALA A 41 -21.64 -0.57 -0.35
N LEU A 42 -22.39 -0.07 -1.34
CA LEU A 42 -23.24 -0.90 -2.21
C LEU A 42 -22.41 -1.88 -3.06
N GLU A 43 -21.28 -1.44 -3.63
CA GLU A 43 -20.36 -2.32 -4.37
C GLU A 43 -19.80 -3.43 -3.49
N VAL A 44 -19.35 -3.08 -2.27
CA VAL A 44 -18.85 -4.06 -1.29
C VAL A 44 -19.93 -5.07 -0.92
N ALA A 45 -21.15 -4.60 -0.61
CA ALA A 45 -22.28 -5.47 -0.27
C ALA A 45 -22.65 -6.43 -1.42
N ALA A 46 -22.66 -5.94 -2.66
CA ALA A 46 -22.92 -6.77 -3.82
C ALA A 46 -21.89 -7.90 -3.96
N ILE A 47 -20.60 -7.62 -3.74
CA ILE A 47 -19.54 -8.65 -3.75
C ILE A 47 -19.77 -9.66 -2.63
N GLN A 48 -20.04 -9.18 -1.43
CA GLN A 48 -20.23 -10.04 -0.26
C GLN A 48 -21.48 -10.92 -0.38
N SER A 49 -22.55 -10.45 -1.01
CA SER A 49 -23.77 -11.22 -1.22
C SER A 49 -23.58 -12.47 -2.09
N VAL A 50 -22.56 -12.48 -2.96
CA VAL A 50 -22.21 -13.64 -3.79
C VAL A 50 -21.47 -14.71 -2.99
N THR A 51 -20.80 -14.35 -1.91
CA THR A 51 -19.92 -15.26 -1.13
C THR A 51 -20.50 -15.69 0.20
N SER A 52 -21.27 -14.84 0.88
CA SER A 52 -21.83 -15.12 2.21
C SER A 52 -22.92 -14.10 2.56
N CYS A 53 -23.88 -14.50 3.39
CA CYS A 53 -24.81 -13.57 4.03
C CYS A 53 -24.02 -12.70 5.03
N VAL A 54 -23.88 -11.41 4.74
CA VAL A 54 -23.23 -10.46 5.65
C VAL A 54 -24.28 -9.93 6.62
N PRO A 55 -24.02 -9.98 7.95
CA PRO A 55 -24.89 -9.31 8.91
C PRO A 55 -24.89 -7.79 8.65
N LEU A 56 -26.04 -7.17 8.66
CA LEU A 56 -26.23 -5.71 8.51
C LEU A 56 -25.41 -4.89 9.53
N SER A 57 -25.04 -5.51 10.67
CA SER A 57 -24.18 -4.90 11.69
C SER A 57 -22.76 -4.53 11.22
N HIS A 58 -22.30 -5.12 10.10
CA HIS A 58 -20.99 -4.83 9.52
C HIS A 58 -21.06 -3.84 8.34
N TRP A 59 -22.23 -3.35 8.02
CA TRP A 59 -22.47 -2.31 7.04
C TRP A 59 -22.16 -0.94 7.66
N PRO A 60 -21.43 -0.09 7.09
CA PRO A 60 -20.57 0.03 5.90
C PRO A 60 -19.05 -0.01 6.22
N GLN A 61 -18.55 -1.07 6.80
CA GLN A 61 -17.12 -1.17 7.17
C GLN A 61 -16.25 -1.49 5.95
N ARG A 62 -15.07 -0.85 5.88
CA ARG A 62 -14.07 -1.17 4.86
C ARG A 62 -13.53 -2.59 5.06
N PRO A 63 -13.51 -3.43 4.02
CA PRO A 63 -12.96 -4.78 4.11
C PRO A 63 -11.47 -4.74 4.49
N PHE A 64 -11.07 -5.64 5.40
CA PHE A 64 -9.68 -5.96 5.67
C PHE A 64 -9.47 -7.44 5.40
N ARG A 65 -8.69 -7.76 4.37
CA ARG A 65 -8.44 -9.15 3.96
C ARG A 65 -6.97 -9.47 4.18
N GLN A 66 -6.72 -10.57 4.88
CA GLN A 66 -5.39 -11.07 5.21
C GLN A 66 -5.29 -12.55 4.83
N PRO A 67 -5.11 -12.88 3.54
CA PRO A 67 -4.89 -14.25 3.15
C PRO A 67 -3.55 -14.76 3.67
N HIS A 68 -3.52 -16.03 4.07
CA HIS A 68 -2.29 -16.70 4.44
C HIS A 68 -1.38 -16.88 3.22
N HIS A 69 -0.05 -16.84 3.39
CA HIS A 69 0.91 -16.95 2.29
C HIS A 69 0.81 -18.28 1.50
N SER A 70 0.23 -19.35 2.10
CA SER A 70 -0.06 -20.62 1.41
C SER A 70 -1.33 -20.57 0.54
N ALA A 71 -2.03 -19.43 0.45
CA ALA A 71 -3.23 -19.29 -0.37
C ALA A 71 -2.90 -19.58 -1.85
N SER A 72 -3.74 -20.42 -2.47
CA SER A 72 -3.59 -20.75 -3.89
C SER A 72 -3.98 -19.57 -4.80
N GLY A 73 -3.50 -19.58 -6.04
CA GLY A 73 -3.90 -18.59 -7.04
C GLY A 73 -5.42 -18.42 -7.16
N PRO A 74 -6.21 -19.50 -7.28
CA PRO A 74 -7.67 -19.41 -7.27
C PRO A 74 -8.28 -18.81 -5.99
N ALA A 75 -7.67 -19.03 -4.83
CA ALA A 75 -8.14 -18.42 -3.58
C ALA A 75 -7.94 -16.90 -3.60
N LEU A 76 -6.82 -16.43 -4.16
CA LEU A 76 -6.50 -15.00 -4.22
C LEU A 76 -7.28 -14.30 -5.34
N VAL A 77 -7.27 -14.87 -6.54
CA VAL A 77 -7.85 -14.28 -7.75
C VAL A 77 -9.34 -14.51 -7.86
N GLY A 78 -9.79 -15.67 -7.39
CA GLY A 78 -11.09 -16.22 -7.68
C GLY A 78 -11.05 -17.27 -8.79
N GLY A 79 -12.13 -17.94 -9.01
CA GLY A 79 -12.25 -18.99 -10.03
C GLY A 79 -13.28 -20.04 -9.66
N GLY A 80 -13.05 -21.27 -10.15
CA GLY A 80 -14.00 -22.38 -10.01
C GLY A 80 -14.81 -22.65 -11.26
N SER A 81 -15.68 -23.69 -11.23
CA SER A 81 -16.60 -24.00 -12.33
C SER A 81 -17.64 -22.90 -12.56
N LYS A 82 -18.09 -22.29 -11.45
CA LYS A 82 -18.81 -21.02 -11.44
C LYS A 82 -17.82 -19.97 -10.91
N PRO A 83 -17.50 -18.93 -11.68
CA PRO A 83 -16.54 -17.91 -11.24
C PRO A 83 -16.98 -17.27 -9.93
N GLN A 84 -16.19 -17.48 -8.88
CA GLN A 84 -16.37 -16.87 -7.56
C GLN A 84 -15.29 -15.80 -7.33
N PRO A 85 -15.61 -14.70 -6.64
CA PRO A 85 -14.62 -13.70 -6.26
C PRO A 85 -13.58 -14.27 -5.28
N GLY A 86 -12.31 -13.93 -5.49
CA GLY A 86 -11.22 -14.26 -4.56
C GLY A 86 -10.92 -13.12 -3.58
N GLU A 87 -9.89 -13.32 -2.74
CA GLU A 87 -9.49 -12.36 -1.69
C GLU A 87 -9.20 -10.96 -2.23
N ILE A 88 -8.68 -10.84 -3.45
CA ILE A 88 -8.43 -9.56 -4.12
C ILE A 88 -9.74 -8.79 -4.34
N THR A 89 -10.78 -9.46 -4.82
CA THR A 89 -12.11 -8.86 -5.03
C THR A 89 -12.80 -8.59 -3.69
N LEU A 90 -12.66 -9.50 -2.71
CA LEU A 90 -13.21 -9.33 -1.36
C LEU A 90 -12.57 -8.15 -0.60
N ALA A 91 -11.38 -7.71 -0.99
CA ALA A 91 -10.71 -6.53 -0.47
C ALA A 91 -11.16 -5.22 -1.12
N HIS A 92 -12.12 -5.26 -2.06
CA HIS A 92 -12.57 -4.08 -2.80
C HIS A 92 -13.01 -2.94 -1.89
N HIS A 93 -12.57 -1.69 -2.17
CA HIS A 93 -12.69 -0.49 -1.34
C HIS A 93 -12.12 -0.61 0.08
N GLY A 94 -11.31 -1.64 0.32
CA GLY A 94 -10.68 -1.92 1.60
C GLY A 94 -9.16 -2.08 1.49
N VAL A 95 -8.64 -2.94 2.36
CA VAL A 95 -7.22 -3.23 2.49
C VAL A 95 -6.96 -4.71 2.24
N LEU A 96 -6.02 -5.01 1.35
CA LEU A 96 -5.43 -6.33 1.19
C LEU A 96 -4.07 -6.33 1.90
N PHE A 97 -3.97 -7.08 3.00
CA PHE A 97 -2.73 -7.22 3.74
C PHE A 97 -2.06 -8.55 3.43
N LEU A 98 -0.84 -8.50 2.93
CA LEU A 98 -0.01 -9.67 2.63
C LEU A 98 1.18 -9.71 3.58
N ASP A 99 1.08 -10.53 4.62
CA ASP A 99 2.19 -10.78 5.53
C ASP A 99 3.17 -11.79 4.92
N GLU A 100 4.44 -11.69 5.27
CA GLU A 100 5.50 -12.55 4.72
C GLU A 100 5.51 -12.58 3.18
N LEU A 101 5.41 -11.40 2.56
CA LEU A 101 5.25 -11.25 1.11
C LEU A 101 6.14 -12.16 0.25
N PRO A 102 7.46 -12.38 0.53
CA PRO A 102 8.30 -13.26 -0.27
C PRO A 102 7.99 -14.78 -0.11
N GLU A 103 7.10 -15.16 0.81
CA GLU A 103 6.70 -16.56 1.00
C GLU A 103 5.50 -16.95 0.13
N PHE A 104 4.80 -16.00 -0.47
CA PHE A 104 3.80 -16.27 -1.49
C PHE A 104 4.43 -16.83 -2.76
N ASP A 105 3.71 -17.70 -3.47
CA ASP A 105 4.11 -18.14 -4.80
C ASP A 105 4.27 -16.93 -5.74
N ARG A 106 5.38 -16.89 -6.48
CA ARG A 106 5.69 -15.79 -7.39
C ARG A 106 4.60 -15.57 -8.44
N LYS A 107 3.99 -16.65 -8.97
CA LYS A 107 2.91 -16.54 -9.95
C LYS A 107 1.67 -15.88 -9.35
N VAL A 108 1.40 -16.13 -8.07
CA VAL A 108 0.30 -15.53 -7.32
C VAL A 108 0.53 -14.03 -7.13
N LEU A 109 1.76 -13.63 -6.79
CA LEU A 109 2.12 -12.22 -6.65
C LEU A 109 2.05 -11.44 -7.98
N GLU A 110 2.43 -12.06 -9.09
CA GLU A 110 2.38 -11.41 -10.42
C GLU A 110 0.95 -11.05 -10.83
N VAL A 111 -0.05 -11.81 -10.37
CA VAL A 111 -1.48 -11.50 -10.68
C VAL A 111 -1.94 -10.19 -10.04
N LEU A 112 -1.33 -9.75 -8.92
CA LEU A 112 -1.65 -8.47 -8.29
C LEU A 112 -1.35 -7.25 -9.18
N ARG A 113 -0.50 -7.41 -10.18
CA ARG A 113 -0.06 -6.30 -11.04
C ARG A 113 -1.20 -5.67 -11.83
N GLU A 114 -2.13 -6.50 -12.33
CA GLU A 114 -3.28 -6.01 -13.08
C GLU A 114 -4.25 -5.20 -12.20
N PRO A 115 -4.77 -5.73 -11.08
CA PRO A 115 -5.72 -4.98 -10.25
C PRO A 115 -5.11 -3.74 -9.58
N LEU A 116 -3.83 -3.74 -9.26
CA LEU A 116 -3.14 -2.55 -8.72
C LEU A 116 -3.05 -1.38 -9.74
N GLU A 117 -3.20 -1.65 -11.02
CA GLU A 117 -3.23 -0.62 -12.07
C GLU A 117 -4.64 -0.31 -12.54
N SER A 118 -5.41 -1.35 -12.85
CA SER A 118 -6.71 -1.22 -13.51
C SER A 118 -7.90 -1.11 -12.54
N GLY A 119 -7.70 -1.49 -11.25
CA GLY A 119 -8.77 -1.56 -10.25
C GLY A 119 -9.79 -2.67 -10.50
N HIS A 120 -9.45 -3.65 -11.31
CA HIS A 120 -10.29 -4.82 -11.58
C HIS A 120 -9.44 -6.04 -11.94
N ILE A 121 -10.03 -7.23 -11.84
CA ILE A 121 -9.43 -8.48 -12.25
C ILE A 121 -10.33 -9.18 -13.28
N VAL A 122 -9.72 -9.81 -14.28
CA VAL A 122 -10.45 -10.53 -15.32
C VAL A 122 -10.16 -12.02 -15.20
N ILE A 123 -11.21 -12.81 -14.94
CA ILE A 123 -11.12 -14.27 -14.93
C ILE A 123 -11.65 -14.76 -16.28
N SER A 124 -10.74 -15.32 -17.09
CA SER A 124 -11.09 -15.89 -18.39
C SER A 124 -11.11 -17.41 -18.28
N ARG A 125 -12.21 -18.02 -18.69
CA ARG A 125 -12.42 -19.47 -18.82
C ARG A 125 -12.91 -19.79 -20.23
N ALA A 126 -12.91 -21.07 -20.59
CA ALA A 126 -13.25 -21.50 -21.94
C ALA A 126 -14.63 -21.01 -22.45
N LYS A 127 -15.60 -20.80 -21.55
CA LYS A 127 -16.96 -20.37 -21.89
C LYS A 127 -17.30 -18.98 -21.38
N ASP A 128 -16.62 -18.47 -20.33
CA ASP A 128 -17.01 -17.24 -19.66
C ASP A 128 -15.82 -16.33 -19.39
N ARG A 129 -16.03 -15.03 -19.59
CA ARG A 129 -15.09 -13.98 -19.18
C ARG A 129 -15.82 -13.08 -18.20
N VAL A 130 -15.41 -13.14 -16.94
CA VAL A 130 -16.01 -12.37 -15.85
C VAL A 130 -15.00 -11.33 -15.35
N ARG A 131 -15.47 -10.09 -15.20
CA ARG A 131 -14.70 -8.99 -14.64
C ARG A 131 -15.21 -8.69 -13.23
N PHE A 132 -14.30 -8.77 -12.24
CA PHE A 132 -14.58 -8.40 -10.86
C PHE A 132 -13.91 -7.08 -10.50
N PRO A 133 -14.56 -6.20 -9.75
CA PRO A 133 -13.93 -5.00 -9.23
C PRO A 133 -12.88 -5.38 -8.18
N ALA A 134 -11.78 -4.64 -8.13
CA ALA A 134 -10.63 -4.93 -7.27
C ALA A 134 -9.82 -3.65 -6.95
N ARG A 135 -10.51 -2.59 -6.53
CA ARG A 135 -9.89 -1.36 -6.02
C ARG A 135 -9.61 -1.56 -4.54
N PHE A 136 -8.41 -1.89 -4.19
CA PHE A 136 -7.97 -2.08 -2.80
C PHE A 136 -6.67 -1.33 -2.57
N GLN A 137 -6.36 -1.05 -1.32
CA GLN A 137 -5.05 -0.58 -0.89
C GLN A 137 -4.22 -1.79 -0.48
N LEU A 138 -3.05 -1.97 -1.13
CA LEU A 138 -2.14 -3.03 -0.78
C LEU A 138 -1.26 -2.59 0.39
N VAL A 139 -1.29 -3.38 1.45
CA VAL A 139 -0.29 -3.33 2.52
C VAL A 139 0.45 -4.66 2.53
N ALA A 140 1.76 -4.61 2.58
CA ALA A 140 2.56 -5.83 2.62
C ALA A 140 3.60 -5.75 3.74
N ALA A 141 4.00 -6.90 4.26
CA ALA A 141 5.08 -6.98 5.21
C ALA A 141 6.08 -8.06 4.79
N MET A 142 7.36 -7.82 5.04
CA MET A 142 8.41 -8.79 4.78
C MET A 142 9.54 -8.69 5.81
N ASN A 143 10.31 -9.74 5.94
CA ASN A 143 11.56 -9.69 6.67
C ASN A 143 12.71 -9.22 5.74
N PRO A 144 13.82 -8.68 6.26
CA PRO A 144 14.92 -8.18 5.44
C PRO A 144 15.74 -9.31 4.77
N CYS A 145 15.63 -10.55 5.28
CA CYS A 145 16.28 -11.75 4.77
C CYS A 145 15.54 -13.01 5.27
N PRO A 146 15.89 -14.23 4.81
CA PRO A 146 15.23 -15.46 5.26
C PRO A 146 15.24 -15.69 6.78
N CYS A 147 16.35 -15.40 7.48
CA CYS A 147 16.39 -15.53 8.93
C CYS A 147 15.74 -14.34 9.68
N GLY A 148 15.48 -13.22 8.99
CA GLY A 148 14.82 -12.04 9.51
C GLY A 148 15.71 -11.01 10.21
N TYR A 149 17.01 -11.26 10.39
CA TYR A 149 17.88 -10.45 11.26
C TYR A 149 18.94 -9.63 10.52
N LEU A 150 18.85 -9.50 9.20
CA LEU A 150 19.79 -8.69 8.43
C LEU A 150 19.72 -7.21 8.87
N GLY A 151 20.88 -6.64 9.19
CA GLY A 151 20.97 -5.25 9.64
C GLY A 151 20.70 -5.04 11.15
N GLU A 152 20.41 -6.10 11.92
CA GLU A 152 20.34 -5.98 13.38
C GLU A 152 21.73 -5.81 14.00
N PRO A 153 21.89 -4.90 14.98
CA PRO A 153 23.18 -4.69 15.66
C PRO A 153 23.71 -5.92 16.40
N THR A 154 22.82 -6.87 16.71
CA THR A 154 23.15 -8.07 17.49
C THR A 154 23.93 -9.14 16.73
N GLY A 155 24.16 -8.96 15.42
CA GLY A 155 24.89 -9.92 14.59
C GLY A 155 24.21 -11.29 14.41
N ARG A 156 22.92 -11.41 14.71
CA ARG A 156 22.17 -12.69 14.62
C ARG A 156 21.96 -13.20 13.21
N CYS A 157 22.20 -12.38 12.19
CA CYS A 157 21.99 -12.79 10.82
C CYS A 157 23.03 -13.83 10.37
N SER A 158 22.57 -15.00 10.00
CA SER A 158 23.42 -16.10 9.45
C SER A 158 23.28 -16.24 7.92
N CYS A 159 22.57 -15.34 7.26
CA CYS A 159 22.35 -15.42 5.82
C CYS A 159 23.57 -14.95 5.03
N THR A 160 23.97 -15.73 4.04
CA THR A 160 24.95 -15.27 3.05
C THR A 160 24.34 -14.22 2.12
N PRO A 161 25.15 -13.35 1.47
CA PRO A 161 24.65 -12.39 0.48
C PRO A 161 23.77 -13.05 -0.59
N ASP A 162 24.15 -14.23 -1.09
CA ASP A 162 23.38 -14.99 -2.08
C ASP A 162 22.01 -15.42 -1.57
N MET A 163 21.91 -15.82 -0.29
CA MET A 163 20.61 -16.17 0.32
C MET A 163 19.70 -14.95 0.41
N VAL A 164 20.25 -13.81 0.80
CA VAL A 164 19.51 -12.54 0.85
C VAL A 164 19.02 -12.15 -0.54
N GLN A 165 19.90 -12.21 -1.54
CA GLN A 165 19.56 -11.86 -2.92
C GLN A 165 18.47 -12.76 -3.50
N ARG A 166 18.58 -14.09 -3.31
CA ARG A 166 17.55 -15.05 -3.75
C ARG A 166 16.20 -14.79 -3.08
N TYR A 167 16.21 -14.44 -1.79
CA TYR A 167 14.98 -14.11 -1.05
C TYR A 167 14.32 -12.86 -1.61
N ARG A 168 15.08 -11.79 -1.86
CA ARG A 168 14.58 -10.54 -2.43
C ARG A 168 14.11 -10.71 -3.87
N ASN A 169 14.79 -11.53 -4.66
CA ASN A 169 14.46 -11.83 -6.06
C ASN A 169 13.15 -12.62 -6.23
N LYS A 170 12.56 -13.15 -5.15
CA LYS A 170 11.18 -13.68 -5.20
C LYS A 170 10.18 -12.59 -5.57
N LEU A 171 10.45 -11.33 -5.21
CA LEU A 171 9.64 -10.17 -5.56
C LEU A 171 10.13 -9.55 -6.86
N SER A 172 9.24 -9.40 -7.82
CA SER A 172 9.60 -8.77 -9.09
C SER A 172 9.70 -7.25 -8.95
N GLY A 173 10.66 -6.63 -9.65
CA GLY A 173 10.76 -5.19 -9.75
C GLY A 173 9.43 -4.53 -10.14
N PRO A 174 8.73 -5.02 -11.18
CA PRO A 174 7.43 -4.48 -11.57
C PRO A 174 6.34 -4.52 -10.49
N LEU A 175 6.36 -5.48 -9.56
CA LEU A 175 5.45 -5.49 -8.41
C LEU A 175 5.87 -4.43 -7.37
N LEU A 176 7.16 -4.40 -7.03
CA LEU A 176 7.71 -3.41 -6.09
C LEU A 176 7.49 -1.97 -6.58
N ASP A 177 7.60 -1.74 -7.88
CA ASP A 177 7.30 -0.45 -8.49
C ASP A 177 5.83 0.01 -8.29
N ARG A 178 4.91 -0.89 -7.95
CA ARG A 178 3.51 -0.58 -7.65
C ARG A 178 3.23 -0.28 -6.20
N ILE A 179 4.25 -0.41 -5.36
CA ILE A 179 4.19 -0.03 -3.95
C ILE A 179 4.80 1.37 -3.80
N ASP A 180 4.01 2.30 -3.28
CA ASP A 180 4.39 3.72 -3.23
C ASP A 180 5.34 4.02 -2.08
N LEU A 181 5.13 3.36 -0.94
CA LEU A 181 5.83 3.59 0.31
C LEU A 181 6.56 2.33 0.75
N HIS A 182 7.87 2.41 0.89
CA HIS A 182 8.71 1.36 1.47
C HIS A 182 9.24 1.85 2.82
N LEU A 183 8.86 1.17 3.90
CA LEU A 183 9.24 1.55 5.25
C LEU A 183 10.05 0.45 5.92
N THR A 184 11.23 0.81 6.43
CA THR A 184 12.00 -0.07 7.30
C THR A 184 11.56 0.14 8.74
N VAL A 185 11.02 -0.90 9.37
CA VAL A 185 10.60 -0.90 10.76
C VAL A 185 11.74 -1.49 11.61
N ALA A 186 12.44 -0.63 12.32
CA ALA A 186 13.49 -1.04 13.24
C ALA A 186 12.89 -1.63 14.53
N ARG A 187 13.70 -2.41 15.25
CA ARG A 187 13.34 -2.88 16.58
C ARG A 187 13.58 -1.75 17.59
N GLU A 188 12.53 -1.31 18.26
CA GLU A 188 12.66 -0.33 19.35
C GLU A 188 12.96 -1.04 20.67
N ALA A 189 14.14 -0.79 21.21
CA ALA A 189 14.55 -1.33 22.52
C ALA A 189 13.72 -0.75 23.69
N THR A 190 13.07 0.39 23.45
CA THR A 190 12.34 1.18 24.46
C THR A 190 10.83 0.90 24.49
N ALA A 191 10.32 -0.01 23.65
CA ALA A 191 8.88 -0.28 23.55
C ALA A 191 8.21 -0.72 24.88
N LEU A 192 8.97 -1.21 25.84
CA LEU A 192 8.50 -1.60 27.17
C LEU A 192 8.81 -0.54 28.25
N ASN A 193 9.35 0.61 27.90
CA ASN A 193 9.67 1.65 28.87
C ASN A 193 8.41 2.49 29.16
N PRO A 194 7.86 2.45 30.39
CA PRO A 194 6.65 3.17 30.74
C PRO A 194 6.80 4.70 30.75
N THR A 195 8.03 5.21 30.65
CA THR A 195 8.30 6.66 30.60
C THR A 195 8.23 7.25 29.19
N VAL A 196 8.08 6.43 28.14
CA VAL A 196 7.90 6.90 26.77
C VAL A 196 6.51 7.54 26.65
N LYS A 197 6.48 8.82 26.27
CA LYS A 197 5.20 9.51 26.03
C LYS A 197 4.40 8.76 24.95
N PRO A 198 3.10 8.54 25.16
CA PRO A 198 2.25 7.99 24.12
C PRO A 198 2.38 8.82 22.84
N GLY A 199 2.46 8.15 21.70
CA GLY A 199 2.39 8.82 20.39
C GLY A 199 1.01 9.40 20.11
N GLU A 200 0.82 9.93 18.90
CA GLU A 200 -0.48 10.40 18.41
C GLU A 200 -1.51 9.26 18.50
N ASP A 201 -2.69 9.54 19.04
CA ASP A 201 -3.75 8.54 19.11
C ASP A 201 -4.39 8.28 17.72
N SER A 202 -5.10 7.15 17.60
CA SER A 202 -5.69 6.77 16.31
C SER A 202 -6.86 7.67 15.91
N ALA A 203 -7.53 8.34 16.86
CA ALA A 203 -8.65 9.24 16.55
C ALA A 203 -8.15 10.53 15.91
N SER A 204 -7.17 11.20 16.54
CA SER A 204 -6.52 12.40 15.98
C SER A 204 -5.88 12.11 14.62
N ALA A 205 -5.24 10.94 14.47
CA ALA A 205 -4.68 10.50 13.21
C ALA A 205 -5.76 10.31 12.13
N ALA A 206 -6.93 9.74 12.47
CA ALA A 206 -8.06 9.56 11.55
C ALA A 206 -8.68 10.89 11.13
N GLU A 207 -8.80 11.85 12.03
CA GLU A 207 -9.28 13.21 11.70
C GLU A 207 -8.39 13.88 10.66
N ARG A 208 -7.08 13.88 10.85
CA ARG A 208 -6.12 14.41 9.87
C ARG A 208 -6.20 13.73 8.51
N VAL A 209 -6.40 12.41 8.51
CA VAL A 209 -6.61 11.64 7.28
C VAL A 209 -7.90 12.07 6.60
N ALA A 210 -9.00 12.23 7.34
CA ALA A 210 -10.29 12.65 6.81
C ALA A 210 -10.21 14.04 6.17
N GLU A 211 -9.57 15.01 6.83
CA GLU A 211 -9.34 16.35 6.29
C GLU A 211 -8.53 16.33 4.98
N ALA A 212 -7.42 15.59 4.97
CA ALA A 212 -6.60 15.45 3.77
C ALA A 212 -7.38 14.79 2.62
N ARG A 213 -8.19 13.77 2.89
CA ARG A 213 -9.07 13.11 1.92
C ARG A 213 -10.15 14.05 1.39
N GLU A 214 -10.76 14.85 2.25
CA GLU A 214 -11.76 15.84 1.85
C GLU A 214 -11.16 16.90 0.90
N ARG A 215 -9.95 17.38 1.18
CA ARG A 215 -9.19 18.28 0.27
C ARG A 215 -8.98 17.64 -1.10
N GLN A 216 -8.54 16.37 -1.15
CA GLN A 216 -8.34 15.63 -2.39
C GLN A 216 -9.65 15.45 -3.15
N GLN A 217 -10.72 15.08 -2.45
CA GLN A 217 -12.04 14.89 -3.05
C GLN A 217 -12.59 16.18 -3.66
N LYS A 218 -12.48 17.31 -2.94
CA LYS A 218 -12.90 18.64 -3.43
C LYS A 218 -12.06 19.10 -4.64
N ARG A 219 -10.75 18.84 -4.62
CA ARG A 219 -9.82 19.29 -5.67
C ARG A 219 -9.93 18.48 -6.96
N GLN A 220 -10.06 17.17 -6.87
CA GLN A 220 -9.85 16.24 -7.99
C GLN A 220 -10.80 15.03 -8.04
N GLY A 221 -11.69 14.85 -7.08
CA GLY A 221 -12.66 13.77 -7.04
C GLY A 221 -12.11 12.37 -6.71
N CYS A 222 -10.82 12.26 -6.36
CA CYS A 222 -10.20 10.98 -6.00
C CYS A 222 -8.99 11.18 -5.08
N ALA A 223 -8.55 10.10 -4.42
CA ALA A 223 -7.31 10.11 -3.65
C ALA A 223 -6.07 10.27 -4.55
N ASN A 224 -5.00 10.85 -4.00
CA ASN A 224 -3.79 11.18 -4.77
C ASN A 224 -3.14 9.98 -5.46
N ALA A 225 -3.18 8.77 -4.88
CA ALA A 225 -2.64 7.57 -5.52
C ALA A 225 -3.33 7.25 -6.86
N PHE A 226 -4.59 7.65 -7.03
CA PHE A 226 -5.40 7.38 -8.24
C PHE A 226 -5.33 8.49 -9.28
N LEU A 227 -4.55 9.57 -9.08
CA LEU A 227 -4.34 10.57 -10.10
C LEU A 227 -3.80 9.94 -11.39
N ASP A 228 -4.43 10.24 -12.49
CA ASP A 228 -3.93 9.96 -13.83
C ASP A 228 -2.83 10.98 -14.24
N LEU A 229 -2.26 10.84 -15.42
CA LEU A 229 -1.21 11.74 -15.88
C LEU A 229 -1.68 13.19 -16.05
N PRO A 230 -2.87 13.47 -16.64
CA PRO A 230 -3.44 14.84 -16.65
C PRO A 230 -3.65 15.41 -15.26
N GLY A 231 -4.20 14.63 -14.33
CA GLY A 231 -4.43 15.03 -12.94
C GLY A 231 -3.11 15.33 -12.21
N LEU A 232 -2.08 14.51 -12.44
CA LEU A 232 -0.76 14.72 -11.86
C LEU A 232 -0.15 16.05 -12.34
N ARG A 233 -0.21 16.34 -13.65
CA ARG A 233 0.27 17.61 -14.21
C ARG A 233 -0.48 18.83 -13.67
N ARG A 234 -1.79 18.69 -13.39
CA ARG A 234 -2.63 19.79 -12.89
C ARG A 234 -2.46 20.05 -11.41
N HIS A 235 -2.31 18.98 -10.58
CA HIS A 235 -2.40 19.07 -9.13
C HIS A 235 -1.08 18.84 -8.39
N CYS A 236 -0.01 18.42 -9.11
CA CYS A 236 1.32 18.20 -8.56
C CYS A 236 2.35 19.16 -9.23
N THR A 237 1.95 20.41 -9.42
CA THR A 237 2.84 21.45 -9.99
C THR A 237 3.96 21.79 -9.01
N LEU A 238 5.16 21.98 -9.54
CA LEU A 238 6.35 22.36 -8.80
C LEU A 238 6.82 23.74 -9.25
N SER A 239 7.64 24.41 -8.44
CA SER A 239 8.44 25.53 -8.90
C SER A 239 9.54 25.04 -9.84
N THR A 240 10.03 25.88 -10.76
CA THR A 240 11.14 25.53 -11.67
C THR A 240 12.37 25.02 -10.90
N VAL A 241 12.65 25.62 -9.74
CA VAL A 241 13.77 25.21 -8.88
C VAL A 241 13.58 23.81 -8.32
N ASP A 242 12.35 23.46 -7.92
CA ASP A 242 12.04 22.14 -7.35
C ASP A 242 11.91 21.08 -8.45
N GLU A 243 11.48 21.44 -9.66
CA GLU A 243 11.53 20.56 -10.84
C GLU A 243 12.96 20.14 -11.14
N THR A 244 13.90 21.10 -11.29
CA THR A 244 15.32 20.80 -11.54
C THR A 244 15.93 19.99 -10.41
N TRP A 245 15.57 20.27 -9.16
CA TRP A 245 16.03 19.48 -8.02
C TRP A 245 15.54 18.04 -8.08
N LEU A 246 14.25 17.84 -8.39
CA LEU A 246 13.65 16.52 -8.53
C LEU A 246 14.28 15.74 -9.69
N GLU A 247 14.49 16.35 -10.84
CA GLU A 247 15.17 15.75 -11.98
C GLU A 247 16.56 15.24 -11.59
N THR A 248 17.36 16.11 -10.96
CA THR A 248 18.70 15.75 -10.46
C THR A 248 18.64 14.58 -9.46
N ALA A 249 17.66 14.57 -8.55
CA ALA A 249 17.46 13.49 -7.59
C ALA A 249 17.06 12.18 -8.29
N CYS A 250 16.19 12.24 -9.29
CA CYS A 250 15.78 11.09 -10.08
C CYS A 250 16.94 10.49 -10.87
N GLU A 251 17.80 11.31 -11.48
CA GLU A 251 19.00 10.85 -12.18
C GLU A 251 19.98 10.16 -11.25
N ARG A 252 20.30 10.79 -10.11
CA ARG A 252 21.23 10.22 -9.11
C ARG A 252 20.75 8.89 -8.54
N LEU A 253 19.45 8.75 -8.34
CA LEU A 253 18.82 7.55 -7.79
C LEU A 253 18.35 6.58 -8.88
N THR A 254 18.63 6.86 -10.15
CA THR A 254 18.22 6.03 -11.30
C THR A 254 16.72 5.68 -11.28
N LEU A 255 15.88 6.64 -10.87
CA LEU A 255 14.45 6.42 -10.76
C LEU A 255 13.79 6.42 -12.15
N SER A 256 12.89 5.46 -12.37
CA SER A 256 12.05 5.47 -13.57
C SER A 256 11.05 6.62 -13.55
N LEU A 257 10.56 7.04 -14.72
CA LEU A 257 9.50 8.06 -14.82
C LEU A 257 8.25 7.68 -14.01
N ARG A 258 7.92 6.37 -13.97
CA ARG A 258 6.82 5.85 -13.14
C ARG A 258 7.09 6.09 -11.66
N SER A 259 8.32 5.85 -11.20
CA SER A 259 8.73 6.09 -9.82
C SER A 259 8.67 7.58 -9.46
N ALA A 260 9.08 8.46 -10.36
CA ALA A 260 8.98 9.91 -10.19
C ALA A 260 7.51 10.38 -10.07
N HIS A 261 6.60 9.86 -10.90
CA HIS A 261 5.17 10.16 -10.80
C HIS A 261 4.57 9.71 -9.46
N ARG A 262 4.97 8.53 -8.95
CA ARG A 262 4.52 8.05 -7.64
C ARG A 262 5.05 8.92 -6.50
N LEU A 263 6.30 9.32 -6.60
CA LEU A 263 6.91 10.24 -5.64
C LEU A 263 6.13 11.56 -5.57
N LEU A 264 5.75 12.14 -6.71
CA LEU A 264 4.94 13.35 -6.76
C LEU A 264 3.56 13.17 -6.10
N LYS A 265 2.91 12.01 -6.29
CA LYS A 265 1.64 11.70 -5.61
C LYS A 265 1.79 11.61 -4.09
N VAL A 266 2.90 11.04 -3.62
CA VAL A 266 3.22 10.98 -2.18
C VAL A 266 3.51 12.38 -1.64
N ALA A 267 4.33 13.18 -2.35
CA ALA A 267 4.62 14.56 -1.98
C ALA A 267 3.36 15.43 -1.94
N ARG A 268 2.39 15.23 -2.87
CA ARG A 268 1.09 15.90 -2.83
C ARG A 268 0.30 15.50 -1.58
N THR A 269 0.36 14.23 -1.18
CA THR A 269 -0.32 13.76 0.02
C THR A 269 0.28 14.36 1.29
N LEU A 270 1.59 14.50 1.35
CA LEU A 270 2.28 15.19 2.45
C LEU A 270 1.81 16.65 2.56
N ALA A 271 1.78 17.36 1.43
CA ALA A 271 1.29 18.73 1.40
C ALA A 271 -0.20 18.85 1.80
N ASP A 272 -1.04 17.86 1.44
CA ASP A 272 -2.44 17.81 1.88
C ASP A 272 -2.58 17.58 3.39
N LEU A 273 -1.72 16.72 3.99
CA LEU A 273 -1.66 16.47 5.44
C LEU A 273 -1.17 17.70 6.22
N GLU A 274 -0.32 18.52 5.63
CA GLU A 274 0.13 19.82 6.17
C GLU A 274 -0.84 20.96 5.85
N GLN A 275 -1.93 20.68 5.14
CA GLN A 275 -2.96 21.65 4.75
C GLN A 275 -2.42 22.79 3.86
N VAL A 276 -1.37 22.56 3.07
CA VAL A 276 -0.79 23.53 2.16
C VAL A 276 -1.15 23.24 0.69
N ASP A 277 -1.27 24.31 -0.12
CA ASP A 277 -1.74 24.17 -1.50
C ASP A 277 -0.63 23.75 -2.47
N GLY A 278 0.60 24.18 -2.25
CA GLY A 278 1.75 23.84 -3.08
C GLY A 278 2.59 22.69 -2.52
N ILE A 279 3.18 21.91 -3.42
CA ILE A 279 4.24 20.96 -3.04
C ILE A 279 5.53 21.74 -2.83
N ARG A 280 6.19 21.51 -1.69
CA ARG A 280 7.49 22.15 -1.34
C ARG A 280 8.60 21.09 -1.41
N ARG A 281 9.84 21.57 -1.37
CA ARG A 281 11.03 20.71 -1.39
C ARG A 281 11.05 19.72 -0.23
N GLU A 282 10.59 20.11 0.95
CA GLU A 282 10.52 19.24 2.13
C GLU A 282 9.62 18.01 1.86
N HIS A 283 8.47 18.22 1.19
CA HIS A 283 7.58 17.11 0.81
C HIS A 283 8.22 16.16 -0.19
N LEU A 284 8.99 16.68 -1.16
CA LEU A 284 9.73 15.86 -2.12
C LEU A 284 10.84 15.08 -1.43
N ALA A 285 11.59 15.72 -0.53
CA ALA A 285 12.66 15.09 0.23
C ALA A 285 12.15 13.99 1.15
N GLU A 286 11.01 14.21 1.84
CA GLU A 286 10.36 13.19 2.65
C GLU A 286 9.84 12.04 1.79
N ALA A 287 9.18 12.34 0.66
CA ALA A 287 8.67 11.32 -0.25
C ALA A 287 9.77 10.41 -0.81
N LEU A 288 10.99 10.93 -1.02
CA LEU A 288 12.16 10.16 -1.44
C LEU A 288 12.59 9.13 -0.40
N GLN A 289 12.43 9.42 0.90
CA GLN A 289 12.83 8.48 1.98
C GLN A 289 11.99 7.21 1.98
N TYR A 290 10.80 7.25 1.39
CA TYR A 290 9.92 6.07 1.27
C TYR A 290 10.21 5.25 0.00
N ARG A 291 11.24 5.56 -0.76
CA ARG A 291 11.66 4.74 -1.89
C ARG A 291 12.68 3.69 -1.46
N PRO A 292 12.66 2.48 -2.09
CA PRO A 292 13.71 1.53 -1.83
C PRO A 292 15.04 2.17 -2.18
N ALA A 293 16.02 2.07 -1.26
CA ALA A 293 17.39 2.41 -1.61
C ALA A 293 17.80 1.57 -2.82
N THR A 294 18.18 2.22 -3.91
CA THR A 294 18.78 1.56 -5.07
C THR A 294 19.98 0.74 -4.59
N GLN A 295 19.90 -0.58 -4.74
CA GLN A 295 20.99 -1.50 -4.40
C GLN A 295 22.03 -1.52 -5.50
#